data_04f7383e206cb1d9ce35fe08e6b6d9be
#
_entry.id   04f7383e206cb1d9ce35fe08e6b6d9be
#
_cell.length_a   1.000
_cell.length_b   1.000
_cell.length_c   1.000
_cell.angle_alpha   90.00
_cell.angle_beta   90.00
_cell.angle_gamma   90.00
#
_symmetry.space_group_name_H-M   'P 1'
#
loop_
_entity.id
_entity.type
_entity.pdbx_description
1 polymer ?
#
loop_
_entity_poly.entity_id
_entity_poly.type
_entity_poly.pdbx_seq_one_letter_code
_entity_poly.pdbx_strand_id
1 'polypeptide(L)'
;MNTKFSLQYGYTLFLLFFLPQHCIAASEENTDKYIEKYPYVYHLVQKELWDKALEDNSTYFPPTYSQDKFTHATANPDFLLTIGNHFYTQVKGEWRCLRMSVDSLSATGVKTIFEGTAPVGDKEADFEGTDSELFPHILGGIHPSAVLQVHMVSRDSEGRFLSVSDVVNTD
;
A
#
# COMPACT_ATOMS: atom_id res chain seq x y z
N MET A 1 48.39 0.35 61.00
CA MET A 1 47.97 0.93 59.75
C MET A 1 47.03 -0.09 59.11
N ASN A 2 45.72 0.09 59.28
CA ASN A 2 44.69 -0.81 58.78
C ASN A 2 43.96 -0.12 57.64
N THR A 3 44.20 -0.57 56.42
CA THR A 3 43.47 -0.14 55.24
C THR A 3 42.33 -1.10 54.99
N LYS A 4 41.09 -0.64 55.17
CA LYS A 4 39.86 -1.35 54.83
C LYS A 4 39.56 -1.10 53.36
N PHE A 5 39.52 -2.17 52.54
CA PHE A 5 38.98 -2.14 51.21
C PHE A 5 37.46 -2.31 51.29
N SER A 6 36.73 -1.32 50.82
CA SER A 6 35.28 -1.36 50.65
C SER A 6 34.96 -1.85 49.22
N LEU A 7 34.30 -2.97 49.11
CA LEU A 7 33.81 -3.52 47.83
C LEU A 7 32.40 -2.96 47.62
N GLN A 8 32.29 -2.09 46.61
CA GLN A 8 31.02 -1.51 46.19
C GLN A 8 30.41 -2.39 45.09
N TYR A 9 29.34 -3.13 45.43
CA TYR A 9 28.55 -3.86 44.42
C TYR A 9 27.61 -2.89 43.73
N GLY A 10 27.90 -2.60 42.43
CA GLY A 10 27.00 -1.87 41.54
C GLY A 10 25.90 -2.81 41.06
N TYR A 11 24.66 -2.57 41.50
CA TYR A 11 23.47 -3.21 40.92
C TYR A 11 23.12 -2.51 39.61
N THR A 12 23.43 -3.14 38.48
CA THR A 12 22.92 -2.70 37.16
C THR A 12 21.47 -3.13 37.04
N LEU A 13 20.57 -2.17 37.20
CA LEU A 13 19.13 -2.38 36.99
C LEU A 13 18.85 -2.50 35.51
N PHE A 14 18.66 -3.73 35.03
CA PHE A 14 18.16 -4.00 33.69
C PHE A 14 16.67 -3.63 33.62
N LEU A 15 16.34 -2.44 33.10
CA LEU A 15 14.97 -2.10 32.74
C LEU A 15 14.60 -2.89 31.45
N LEU A 16 13.91 -4.02 31.63
CA LEU A 16 13.19 -4.70 30.59
C LEU A 16 12.00 -3.82 30.17
N PHE A 17 12.14 -3.13 29.03
CA PHE A 17 10.99 -2.52 28.37
C PHE A 17 10.07 -3.63 27.87
N PHE A 18 9.06 -3.97 28.66
CA PHE A 18 7.90 -4.70 28.16
C PHE A 18 7.11 -3.79 27.25
N LEU A 19 7.34 -3.85 25.94
CA LEU A 19 6.40 -3.32 24.96
C LEU A 19 5.09 -4.11 25.11
N PRO A 20 3.94 -3.43 25.21
CA PRO A 20 2.67 -4.12 25.40
C PRO A 20 2.34 -4.96 24.17
N GLN A 21 2.47 -6.29 24.27
CA GLN A 21 2.07 -7.28 23.25
C GLN A 21 0.60 -7.11 22.80
N HIS A 22 -0.22 -6.42 23.59
CA HIS A 22 -1.64 -6.19 23.27
C HIS A 22 -1.89 -5.22 22.10
N CYS A 23 -0.97 -4.26 21.82
CA CYS A 23 -1.14 -3.35 20.69
C CYS A 23 -0.87 -4.03 19.34
N ILE A 24 0.05 -4.99 19.29
CA ILE A 24 0.40 -5.69 18.06
C ILE A 24 -0.73 -6.67 17.67
N ALA A 25 -1.25 -7.43 18.63
CA ALA A 25 -2.34 -8.37 18.39
C ALA A 25 -3.65 -7.67 17.94
N ALA A 26 -3.97 -6.51 18.50
CA ALA A 26 -5.15 -5.75 18.10
C ALA A 26 -5.02 -5.17 16.66
N SER A 27 -3.83 -4.80 16.23
CA SER A 27 -3.58 -4.31 14.87
C SER A 27 -3.62 -5.45 13.84
N GLU A 28 -3.09 -6.62 14.17
CA GLU A 28 -3.12 -7.81 13.30
C GLU A 28 -4.56 -8.31 13.12
N GLU A 29 -5.32 -8.48 14.19
CA GLU A 29 -6.73 -8.90 14.11
C GLU A 29 -7.58 -7.94 13.27
N ASN A 30 -7.34 -6.62 13.36
CA ASN A 30 -8.04 -5.64 12.55
C ASN A 30 -7.66 -5.75 11.07
N THR A 31 -6.40 -5.98 10.78
CA THR A 31 -5.89 -6.19 9.42
C THR A 31 -6.47 -7.46 8.80
N ASP A 32 -6.52 -8.58 9.54
CA ASP A 32 -7.09 -9.84 9.05
C ASP A 32 -8.58 -9.69 8.70
N LYS A 33 -9.36 -9.04 9.57
CA LYS A 33 -10.77 -8.74 9.28
C LYS A 33 -10.95 -7.82 8.08
N TYR A 34 -10.04 -6.88 7.89
CA TYR A 34 -10.06 -5.99 6.73
C TYR A 34 -9.76 -6.74 5.44
N ILE A 35 -8.77 -7.64 5.44
CA ILE A 35 -8.43 -8.52 4.30
C ILE A 35 -9.58 -9.51 4.00
N GLU A 36 -10.23 -10.06 5.03
CA GLU A 36 -11.40 -10.92 4.84
C GLU A 36 -12.56 -10.17 4.15
N LYS A 37 -12.80 -8.92 4.53
CA LYS A 37 -13.80 -8.05 3.90
C LYS A 37 -13.43 -7.66 2.47
N TYR A 38 -12.14 -7.36 2.24
CA TYR A 38 -11.61 -6.89 0.97
C TYR A 38 -10.45 -7.79 0.51
N PRO A 39 -10.76 -8.95 -0.13
CA PRO A 39 -9.75 -9.97 -0.43
C PRO A 39 -8.81 -9.59 -1.58
N TYR A 40 -9.09 -8.49 -2.26
CA TYR A 40 -8.27 -8.03 -3.39
C TYR A 40 -7.58 -6.70 -3.09
N VAL A 41 -6.45 -6.52 -3.77
CA VAL A 41 -5.63 -5.31 -3.75
C VAL A 41 -5.65 -4.74 -5.16
N TYR A 42 -5.98 -3.46 -5.29
CA TYR A 42 -6.11 -2.74 -6.55
C TYR A 42 -5.05 -1.65 -6.67
N HIS A 43 -4.42 -1.57 -7.84
CA HIS A 43 -3.47 -0.51 -8.16
C HIS A 43 -3.83 0.13 -9.51
N LEU A 44 -3.90 1.48 -9.53
CA LEU A 44 -4.10 2.26 -10.76
C LEU A 44 -2.74 2.50 -11.42
N VAL A 45 -2.61 2.10 -12.68
CA VAL A 45 -1.36 2.18 -13.43
C VAL A 45 -1.56 2.82 -14.80
N GLN A 46 -0.60 3.63 -15.26
CA GLN A 46 -0.57 4.09 -16.65
C GLN A 46 -0.35 2.89 -17.59
N LYS A 47 -1.24 2.75 -18.60
CA LYS A 47 -1.22 1.63 -19.53
C LYS A 47 0.15 1.43 -20.19
N GLU A 48 0.78 2.50 -20.64
CA GLU A 48 2.09 2.45 -21.30
C GLU A 48 3.17 1.81 -20.42
N LEU A 49 3.20 2.18 -19.13
CA LEU A 49 4.17 1.64 -18.17
C LEU A 49 3.89 0.17 -17.85
N TRP A 50 2.61 -0.20 -17.79
CA TRP A 50 2.22 -1.59 -17.58
C TRP A 50 2.51 -2.47 -18.79
N ASP A 51 2.17 -2.00 -20.01
CA ASP A 51 2.45 -2.73 -21.23
C ASP A 51 3.95 -3.01 -21.39
N LYS A 52 4.79 -2.03 -21.04
CA LYS A 52 6.25 -2.22 -21.02
C LYS A 52 6.69 -3.30 -20.03
N ALA A 53 6.13 -3.32 -18.84
CA ALA A 53 6.45 -4.35 -17.85
C ALA A 53 6.03 -5.75 -18.33
N LEU A 54 4.89 -5.86 -19.03
CA LEU A 54 4.43 -7.10 -19.65
C LEU A 54 5.37 -7.56 -20.78
N GLU A 55 5.76 -6.65 -21.69
CA GLU A 55 6.64 -6.94 -22.82
C GLU A 55 8.02 -7.42 -22.34
N ASP A 56 8.58 -6.73 -21.36
CA ASP A 56 9.90 -7.05 -20.79
C ASP A 56 9.84 -8.23 -19.79
N ASN A 57 8.65 -8.72 -19.43
CA ASN A 57 8.41 -9.64 -18.30
C ASN A 57 9.15 -9.18 -17.02
N SER A 58 9.07 -7.90 -16.74
CA SER A 58 9.79 -7.24 -15.65
C SER A 58 8.84 -6.73 -14.56
N THR A 59 9.39 -6.48 -13.38
CA THR A 59 8.63 -5.87 -12.30
C THR A 59 8.36 -4.40 -12.60
N TYR A 60 7.09 -4.01 -12.59
CA TYR A 60 6.66 -2.62 -12.67
C TYR A 60 6.90 -1.92 -11.34
N PHE A 61 7.43 -0.70 -11.40
CA PHE A 61 7.53 0.24 -10.29
C PHE A 61 6.84 1.55 -10.68
N PRO A 62 5.94 2.11 -9.84
CA PRO A 62 5.33 3.40 -10.13
C PRO A 62 6.37 4.52 -10.16
N PRO A 63 6.14 5.62 -10.92
CA PRO A 63 7.08 6.73 -11.03
C PRO A 63 7.51 7.33 -9.69
N THR A 64 6.64 7.30 -8.68
CA THR A 64 6.90 7.83 -7.34
C THR A 64 7.63 6.85 -6.42
N TYR A 65 7.88 5.61 -6.83
CA TYR A 65 8.47 4.56 -5.99
C TYR A 65 9.81 4.95 -5.37
N SER A 66 10.63 5.71 -6.09
CA SER A 66 11.94 6.15 -5.58
C SER A 66 11.81 7.10 -4.37
N GLN A 67 10.71 7.84 -4.29
CA GLN A 67 10.36 8.75 -3.21
C GLN A 67 9.60 8.00 -2.10
N ASP A 68 8.53 7.31 -2.45
CA ASP A 68 7.57 6.72 -1.52
C ASP A 68 8.09 5.41 -0.88
N LYS A 69 8.99 4.68 -1.58
CA LYS A 69 9.60 3.39 -1.17
C LYS A 69 8.63 2.21 -1.14
N PHE A 70 7.40 2.39 -1.59
CA PHE A 70 6.40 1.35 -1.77
C PHE A 70 5.47 1.69 -2.94
N THR A 71 4.68 0.71 -3.37
CA THR A 71 3.63 0.92 -4.37
C THR A 71 2.30 1.09 -3.65
N HIS A 72 1.65 2.23 -3.88
CA HIS A 72 0.34 2.55 -3.32
C HIS A 72 -0.75 1.66 -3.92
N ALA A 73 -1.69 1.21 -3.09
CA ALA A 73 -2.83 0.43 -3.53
C ALA A 73 -4.06 0.70 -2.66
N THR A 74 -5.23 0.21 -3.06
CA THR A 74 -6.44 0.18 -2.23
C THR A 74 -7.04 -1.21 -2.23
N ALA A 75 -7.62 -1.64 -1.11
CA ALA A 75 -8.37 -2.88 -1.04
C ALA A 75 -9.88 -2.63 -1.15
N ASN A 76 -10.36 -1.49 -0.63
CA ASN A 76 -11.74 -1.08 -0.80
C ASN A 76 -11.95 -0.45 -2.19
N PRO A 77 -12.68 -1.10 -3.12
CA PRO A 77 -12.86 -0.62 -4.49
C PRO A 77 -13.63 0.70 -4.57
N ASP A 78 -14.43 1.06 -3.57
CA ASP A 78 -15.20 2.30 -3.56
C ASP A 78 -14.31 3.56 -3.57
N PHE A 79 -13.05 3.43 -3.11
CA PHE A 79 -12.08 4.51 -3.15
C PHE A 79 -11.33 4.66 -4.49
N LEU A 80 -11.46 3.73 -5.43
CA LEU A 80 -10.66 3.75 -6.67
C LEU A 80 -10.84 5.04 -7.47
N LEU A 81 -12.08 5.51 -7.64
CA LEU A 81 -12.36 6.73 -8.38
C LEU A 81 -11.92 7.98 -7.62
N THR A 82 -12.13 8.01 -6.30
CA THR A 82 -11.68 9.09 -5.43
C THR A 82 -10.16 9.22 -5.47
N ILE A 83 -9.43 8.11 -5.33
CA ILE A 83 -7.96 8.05 -5.43
C ILE A 83 -7.50 8.53 -6.82
N GLY A 84 -8.09 7.99 -7.90
CA GLY A 84 -7.75 8.39 -9.26
C GLY A 84 -7.95 9.88 -9.49
N ASN A 85 -9.07 10.42 -9.02
CA ASN A 85 -9.42 11.82 -9.17
C ASN A 85 -8.60 12.75 -8.25
N HIS A 86 -8.19 12.28 -7.09
CA HIS A 86 -7.34 13.05 -6.19
C HIS A 86 -5.90 13.12 -6.72
N PHE A 87 -5.31 11.99 -7.08
CA PHE A 87 -3.87 11.93 -7.37
C PHE A 87 -3.52 12.12 -8.85
N TYR A 88 -4.35 11.65 -9.80
CA TYR A 88 -3.88 11.36 -11.15
C TYR A 88 -4.59 12.10 -12.30
N THR A 89 -5.52 13.03 -12.03
CA THR A 89 -6.23 13.78 -13.08
C THR A 89 -5.29 14.50 -14.03
N GLN A 90 -4.18 15.03 -13.53
CA GLN A 90 -3.19 15.77 -14.34
C GLN A 90 -2.21 14.87 -15.11
N VAL A 91 -2.20 13.57 -14.79
CA VAL A 91 -1.29 12.61 -15.44
C VAL A 91 -1.94 12.11 -16.73
N LYS A 92 -1.30 12.36 -17.87
CA LYS A 92 -1.81 12.02 -19.21
C LYS A 92 -1.73 10.52 -19.48
N GLY A 93 -2.46 10.09 -20.52
CA GLY A 93 -2.44 8.73 -21.03
C GLY A 93 -3.62 7.87 -20.60
N GLU A 94 -3.65 6.64 -21.13
CA GLU A 94 -4.61 5.62 -20.73
C GLU A 94 -4.20 4.95 -19.42
N TRP A 95 -5.20 4.46 -18.69
CA TRP A 95 -5.00 3.82 -17.39
C TRP A 95 -5.59 2.41 -17.36
N ARG A 96 -5.04 1.61 -16.49
CA ARG A 96 -5.52 0.28 -16.12
C ARG A 96 -5.64 0.20 -14.60
N CYS A 97 -6.47 -0.73 -14.13
CA CYS A 97 -6.51 -1.10 -12.73
C CYS A 97 -6.08 -2.57 -12.62
N LEU A 98 -5.01 -2.82 -11.88
CA LEU A 98 -4.49 -4.15 -11.62
C LEU A 98 -5.16 -4.70 -10.37
N ARG A 99 -5.76 -5.90 -10.46
CA ARG A 99 -6.30 -6.64 -9.33
C ARG A 99 -5.33 -7.76 -8.94
N MET A 100 -4.99 -7.79 -7.69
CA MET A 100 -4.10 -8.77 -7.06
C MET A 100 -4.74 -9.28 -5.77
N SER A 101 -4.10 -10.21 -5.09
CA SER A 101 -4.33 -10.53 -3.67
C SER A 101 -3.02 -10.40 -2.90
N VAL A 102 -3.11 -10.37 -1.56
CA VAL A 102 -1.92 -10.42 -0.70
C VAL A 102 -1.10 -11.67 -1.02
N ASP A 103 -1.75 -12.82 -1.22
CA ASP A 103 -1.10 -14.08 -1.55
C ASP A 103 -0.39 -14.04 -2.91
N SER A 104 -1.05 -13.46 -3.95
CA SER A 104 -0.42 -13.37 -5.28
C SER A 104 0.80 -12.45 -5.29
N LEU A 105 0.77 -11.38 -4.51
CA LEU A 105 1.93 -10.50 -4.29
C LEU A 105 3.04 -11.23 -3.52
N SER A 106 2.67 -11.92 -2.42
CA SER A 106 3.62 -12.69 -1.61
C SER A 106 4.31 -13.80 -2.40
N ALA A 107 3.61 -14.44 -3.35
CA ALA A 107 4.19 -15.45 -4.23
C ALA A 107 5.33 -14.92 -5.12
N THR A 108 5.39 -13.59 -5.33
CA THR A 108 6.51 -12.91 -6.03
C THR A 108 7.60 -12.38 -5.08
N GLY A 109 7.51 -12.71 -3.79
CA GLY A 109 8.46 -12.28 -2.76
C GLY A 109 8.19 -10.87 -2.21
N VAL A 110 7.05 -10.28 -2.53
CA VAL A 110 6.70 -8.90 -2.13
C VAL A 110 5.75 -8.92 -0.94
N LYS A 111 6.14 -8.21 0.13
CA LYS A 111 5.30 -8.02 1.32
C LYS A 111 4.32 -6.88 1.12
N THR A 112 3.08 -7.06 1.57
CA THR A 112 2.07 -6.01 1.66
C THR A 112 1.77 -5.72 3.12
N ILE A 113 1.73 -4.44 3.51
CA ILE A 113 1.28 -3.98 4.82
C ILE A 113 0.05 -3.10 4.66
N PHE A 114 -0.76 -3.01 5.72
CA PHE A 114 -1.99 -2.22 5.71
C PHE A 114 -1.86 -1.09 6.73
N GLU A 115 -1.89 0.13 6.24
CA GLU A 115 -1.68 1.34 7.05
C GLU A 115 -2.70 2.41 6.65
N GLY A 116 -2.70 3.54 7.36
CA GLY A 116 -3.48 4.70 6.96
C GLY A 116 -3.02 5.31 5.63
N THR A 117 -3.65 6.40 5.22
CA THR A 117 -3.26 7.14 4.01
C THR A 117 -1.81 7.62 4.06
N ALA A 118 -1.18 7.69 2.89
CA ALA A 118 0.15 8.27 2.73
C ALA A 118 0.20 9.17 1.47
N PRO A 119 1.05 10.20 1.44
CA PRO A 119 1.28 11.02 0.26
C PRO A 119 1.72 10.17 -0.93
N VAL A 120 1.34 10.57 -2.16
CA VAL A 120 1.79 9.97 -3.41
C VAL A 120 2.75 10.94 -4.09
N GLY A 121 4.05 10.68 -4.01
CA GLY A 121 5.06 11.65 -4.38
C GLY A 121 4.92 12.94 -3.57
N ASP A 122 4.80 14.07 -4.24
CA ASP A 122 4.63 15.39 -3.61
C ASP A 122 3.16 15.74 -3.30
N LYS A 123 2.22 14.82 -3.54
CA LYS A 123 0.79 15.08 -3.39
C LYS A 123 0.28 14.51 -2.06
N GLU A 124 -0.26 15.41 -1.24
CA GLU A 124 -0.79 15.04 0.08
C GLU A 124 -1.93 14.03 0.00
N ALA A 125 -2.02 13.20 1.04
CA ALA A 125 -3.01 12.12 1.16
C ALA A 125 -4.36 12.57 1.71
N ASP A 126 -4.53 13.87 1.96
CA ASP A 126 -5.71 14.41 2.63
C ASP A 126 -6.90 14.45 1.67
N PHE A 127 -7.79 13.45 1.76
CA PHE A 127 -9.07 13.40 1.07
C PHE A 127 -10.14 12.75 1.94
N GLU A 128 -11.39 13.15 1.70
CA GLU A 128 -12.53 12.84 2.56
C GLU A 128 -12.78 11.33 2.71
N GLY A 129 -13.12 10.88 3.92
CA GLY A 129 -13.63 9.53 4.21
C GLY A 129 -12.55 8.48 4.50
N THR A 130 -11.29 8.86 4.67
CA THR A 130 -10.17 7.91 4.81
C THR A 130 -9.66 7.70 6.24
N ASP A 131 -10.21 8.40 7.23
CA ASP A 131 -9.72 8.40 8.63
C ASP A 131 -9.69 7.00 9.28
N SER A 132 -10.54 6.07 8.82
CA SER A 132 -10.62 4.70 9.33
C SER A 132 -10.27 3.63 8.30
N GLU A 133 -9.89 4.03 7.08
CA GLU A 133 -9.52 3.10 6.02
C GLU A 133 -8.07 2.64 6.13
N LEU A 134 -7.84 1.38 5.77
CA LEU A 134 -6.51 0.82 5.64
C LEU A 134 -6.15 0.69 4.15
N PHE A 135 -5.01 1.24 3.80
CA PHE A 135 -4.49 1.15 2.44
C PHE A 135 -3.35 0.14 2.36
N PRO A 136 -3.39 -0.80 1.39
CA PRO A 136 -2.27 -1.69 1.14
C PRO A 136 -1.06 -0.90 0.63
N HIS A 137 0.05 -0.97 1.33
CA HIS A 137 1.36 -0.53 0.89
C HIS A 137 2.17 -1.74 0.45
N ILE A 138 2.39 -1.88 -0.86
CA ILE A 138 3.13 -2.98 -1.45
C ILE A 138 4.62 -2.63 -1.36
N LEU A 139 5.38 -3.33 -0.48
CA LEU A 139 6.80 -3.05 -0.22
C LEU A 139 7.70 -3.58 -1.35
N GLY A 140 7.39 -3.16 -2.57
CA GLY A 140 8.06 -3.57 -3.80
C GLY A 140 7.30 -3.08 -5.01
N GLY A 141 7.72 -3.54 -6.19
CA GLY A 141 6.99 -3.36 -7.43
C GLY A 141 5.99 -4.50 -7.67
N ILE A 142 5.29 -4.44 -8.78
CA ILE A 142 4.30 -5.43 -9.19
C ILE A 142 4.86 -6.23 -10.37
N HIS A 143 5.15 -7.52 -10.17
CA HIS A 143 5.50 -8.42 -11.24
C HIS A 143 4.21 -8.90 -11.97
N PRO A 144 4.20 -9.06 -13.30
CA PRO A 144 3.02 -9.50 -14.04
C PRO A 144 2.35 -10.77 -13.49
N SER A 145 3.14 -11.72 -12.98
CA SER A 145 2.61 -12.96 -12.40
C SER A 145 1.81 -12.78 -11.10
N ALA A 146 1.90 -11.62 -10.44
CA ALA A 146 1.09 -11.31 -9.27
C ALA A 146 -0.32 -10.83 -9.65
N VAL A 147 -0.53 -10.40 -10.90
CA VAL A 147 -1.78 -9.80 -11.35
C VAL A 147 -2.80 -10.87 -11.73
N LEU A 148 -3.92 -10.88 -11.04
CA LEU A 148 -5.02 -11.83 -11.26
C LEU A 148 -5.94 -11.37 -12.38
N GLN A 149 -6.13 -10.05 -12.52
CA GLN A 149 -6.96 -9.44 -13.56
C GLN A 149 -6.54 -8.00 -13.82
N VAL A 150 -6.71 -7.57 -15.07
CA VAL A 150 -6.50 -6.18 -15.51
C VAL A 150 -7.85 -5.62 -15.93
N HIS A 151 -8.28 -4.53 -15.31
CA HIS A 151 -9.52 -3.84 -15.61
C HIS A 151 -9.25 -2.58 -16.44
N MET A 152 -10.19 -2.27 -17.34
CA MET A 152 -10.17 -1.04 -18.11
C MET A 152 -10.57 0.14 -17.24
N VAL A 153 -9.90 1.26 -17.40
CA VAL A 153 -10.25 2.52 -16.74
C VAL A 153 -10.79 3.49 -17.77
N SER A 154 -11.98 4.06 -17.52
CA SER A 154 -12.54 5.13 -18.33
C SER A 154 -12.23 6.49 -17.70
N ARG A 155 -11.85 7.45 -18.54
CA ARG A 155 -11.58 8.85 -18.14
C ARG A 155 -12.21 9.80 -19.14
N ASP A 156 -12.58 10.98 -18.69
CA ASP A 156 -13.01 12.07 -19.58
C ASP A 156 -11.82 12.85 -20.17
N SER A 157 -12.14 13.85 -20.99
CA SER A 157 -11.14 14.71 -21.63
C SER A 157 -10.34 15.59 -20.65
N GLU A 158 -10.84 15.79 -19.43
CA GLU A 158 -10.17 16.54 -18.37
C GLU A 158 -9.28 15.64 -17.50
N GLY A 159 -9.32 14.32 -17.74
CA GLY A 159 -8.54 13.33 -17.03
C GLY A 159 -9.23 12.79 -15.77
N ARG A 160 -10.52 13.07 -15.56
CA ARG A 160 -11.27 12.51 -14.44
C ARG A 160 -11.54 11.03 -14.67
N PHE A 161 -11.35 10.23 -13.63
CA PHE A 161 -11.67 8.82 -13.60
C PHE A 161 -13.19 8.66 -13.43
N LEU A 162 -13.81 7.97 -14.38
CA LEU A 162 -15.25 7.78 -14.43
C LEU A 162 -15.68 6.36 -14.05
N SER A 163 -14.88 5.36 -14.43
CA SER A 163 -15.17 3.97 -14.09
C SER A 163 -13.93 3.09 -14.14
N VAL A 164 -13.99 1.98 -13.40
CA VAL A 164 -13.12 0.82 -13.53
C VAL A 164 -14.02 -0.36 -13.86
N SER A 165 -13.89 -0.95 -15.06
CA SER A 165 -14.80 -1.97 -15.57
C SER A 165 -14.91 -3.16 -14.61
N ASP A 166 -16.14 -3.65 -14.39
CA ASP A 166 -16.46 -4.77 -13.49
C ASP A 166 -16.05 -4.56 -12.02
N VAL A 167 -15.71 -3.32 -11.62
CA VAL A 167 -15.31 -2.98 -10.25
C VAL A 167 -16.14 -1.82 -9.71
N VAL A 168 -16.06 -0.65 -10.32
CA VAL A 168 -16.78 0.55 -9.88
C VAL A 168 -17.05 1.50 -11.06
N ASN A 169 -18.21 2.17 -11.04
CA ASN A 169 -18.52 3.25 -11.97
C ASN A 169 -19.21 4.42 -11.24
N THR A 170 -19.18 5.60 -11.85
CA THR A 170 -20.03 6.74 -11.44
C THR A 170 -21.33 6.60 -12.18
N ASP A 171 -22.40 6.27 -11.48
CA ASP A 171 -23.77 6.37 -12.01
C ASP A 171 -24.19 7.82 -12.21
#